data_32b6fd805ffd06381ef01ebf3b252e1b
#
_entry.id   32b6fd805ffd06381ef01ebf3b252e1b
#
_cell.length_a   1.000
_cell.length_b   1.000
_cell.length_c   1.000
_cell.angle_alpha   90.00
_cell.angle_beta   90.00
_cell.angle_gamma   90.00
#
_symmetry.space_group_name_H-M   'P 1'
#
loop_
_entity.id
_entity.type
_entity.pdbx_description
1 polymer ?
#
loop_
_entity_poly.entity_id
_entity_poly.type
_entity_poly.pdbx_seq_one_letter_code
_entity_poly.pdbx_strand_id
1 'polypeptide(L)'
;IGKCNVDVAGTINNGKVEADLNIDVLQLGQKVKVVYKGTKLTGSESSEAKITGFTIDSELVTEQPVIDEATGTIAFKVSDTATDDDLKTLKPVFTISEKATVTPVSGVVQDFSNGKTVTYTVISENGTISEYVVSVAGRQSELKFSFEEWETIAGSFLTNEYVTPQPTDLLATSAPGAAFLKLFQITDLPVFKTDDKKEGEFAIELVTMDTSAKVSALVPAITSGSVFTGKFVLNTGDRIASSKFGIAYDKRPVYFRGWYKYAPGAKYIDGSKATKPEEVIEKTDIVDECAIQAVLYEAVDADGQEVILTGHDINSSDYRVATAKLEDGTAKAEYTYFDIPFTFLTGKA
;
A
#
# COMPACT_ATOMS: atom_id res chain seq x y z
N ILE A 1 30.23 -0.70 -3.37
CA ILE A 1 30.21 -1.85 -4.30
C ILE A 1 31.36 -2.76 -3.88
N GLY A 2 31.02 -3.99 -3.44
CA GLY A 2 32.03 -4.95 -2.97
C GLY A 2 32.88 -5.52 -4.11
N LYS A 3 34.12 -5.88 -3.79
CA LYS A 3 35.00 -6.58 -4.73
C LYS A 3 34.63 -8.06 -4.75
N CYS A 4 34.54 -8.63 -5.93
CA CYS A 4 34.44 -10.07 -6.15
C CYS A 4 35.59 -10.55 -7.05
N ASN A 5 36.04 -11.76 -6.84
CA ASN A 5 36.97 -12.43 -7.75
C ASN A 5 36.15 -13.24 -8.74
N VAL A 6 36.50 -13.17 -10.02
CA VAL A 6 35.83 -13.94 -11.08
C VAL A 6 36.86 -14.71 -11.86
N ASP A 7 36.74 -16.02 -11.81
CA ASP A 7 37.52 -16.93 -12.66
C ASP A 7 36.65 -17.40 -13.81
N VAL A 8 37.10 -17.22 -15.04
CA VAL A 8 36.39 -17.61 -16.25
C VAL A 8 37.19 -18.62 -17.01
N ALA A 9 36.57 -19.76 -17.28
CA ALA A 9 37.11 -20.79 -18.16
C ALA A 9 36.04 -21.13 -19.22
N GLY A 10 36.42 -21.14 -20.48
CA GLY A 10 35.45 -21.43 -21.54
C GLY A 10 36.10 -21.79 -22.87
N THR A 11 35.28 -22.22 -23.81
CA THR A 11 35.67 -22.57 -25.18
C THR A 11 34.79 -21.86 -26.20
N ILE A 12 35.40 -21.54 -27.35
CA ILE A 12 34.66 -21.03 -28.51
C ILE A 12 34.94 -22.01 -29.66
N ASN A 13 33.88 -22.66 -30.16
CA ASN A 13 33.98 -23.58 -31.27
C ASN A 13 32.78 -23.44 -32.22
N ASN A 14 33.03 -23.27 -33.49
CA ASN A 14 31.98 -23.14 -34.53
C ASN A 14 30.87 -22.15 -34.20
N GLY A 15 31.25 -20.97 -33.65
CA GLY A 15 30.29 -19.94 -33.28
C GLY A 15 29.54 -20.20 -31.98
N LYS A 16 29.83 -21.29 -31.26
CA LYS A 16 29.28 -21.56 -29.92
C LYS A 16 30.29 -21.20 -28.86
N VAL A 17 29.82 -20.54 -27.81
CA VAL A 17 30.60 -20.18 -26.61
C VAL A 17 30.01 -20.98 -25.45
N GLU A 18 30.86 -21.69 -24.73
CA GLU A 18 30.50 -22.24 -23.43
C GLU A 18 31.56 -21.77 -22.42
N ALA A 19 31.11 -21.16 -21.33
CA ALA A 19 32.02 -20.65 -20.30
C ALA A 19 31.44 -20.90 -18.90
N ASP A 20 32.29 -21.34 -17.99
CA ASP A 20 32.03 -21.41 -16.57
C ASP A 20 32.64 -20.18 -15.88
N LEU A 21 31.82 -19.40 -15.19
CA LEU A 21 32.27 -18.29 -14.37
C LEU A 21 32.12 -18.69 -12.90
N ASN A 22 33.22 -18.71 -12.16
CA ASN A 22 33.19 -18.88 -10.72
C ASN A 22 33.41 -17.52 -10.04
N ILE A 23 32.38 -17.03 -9.37
CA ILE A 23 32.36 -15.73 -8.73
C ILE A 23 32.49 -15.91 -7.22
N ASP A 24 33.56 -15.38 -6.64
CA ASP A 24 33.76 -15.39 -5.18
C ASP A 24 33.39 -14.02 -4.61
N VAL A 25 32.26 -13.95 -3.90
CA VAL A 25 31.77 -12.73 -3.28
C VAL A 25 32.37 -12.62 -1.88
N LEU A 26 33.57 -12.07 -1.80
CA LEU A 26 34.41 -12.04 -0.62
C LEU A 26 33.73 -11.47 0.63
N GLN A 27 32.87 -10.46 0.47
CA GLN A 27 32.17 -9.81 1.58
C GLN A 27 31.04 -10.67 2.19
N LEU A 28 30.50 -11.59 1.42
CA LEU A 28 29.38 -12.45 1.85
C LEU A 28 29.83 -13.89 2.12
N GLY A 29 31.10 -14.22 1.85
CA GLY A 29 31.60 -15.60 1.92
C GLY A 29 30.87 -16.57 0.99
N GLN A 30 30.24 -16.05 -0.07
CA GLN A 30 29.44 -16.83 -1.01
C GLN A 30 30.19 -17.07 -2.32
N LYS A 31 30.00 -18.27 -2.88
CA LYS A 31 30.50 -18.64 -4.21
C LYS A 31 29.33 -18.88 -5.15
N VAL A 32 29.35 -18.20 -6.29
CA VAL A 32 28.33 -18.33 -7.33
C VAL A 32 28.98 -18.94 -8.56
N LYS A 33 28.42 -20.03 -9.07
CA LYS A 33 28.82 -20.59 -10.36
C LYS A 33 27.80 -20.18 -11.42
N VAL A 34 28.25 -19.53 -12.47
CA VAL A 34 27.43 -19.17 -13.64
C VAL A 34 27.95 -19.96 -14.84
N VAL A 35 27.06 -20.68 -15.50
CA VAL A 35 27.35 -21.38 -16.74
C VAL A 35 26.77 -20.52 -17.88
N TYR A 36 27.64 -19.99 -18.72
CA TYR A 36 27.24 -19.21 -19.88
C TYR A 36 27.30 -20.08 -21.14
N LYS A 37 26.20 -20.09 -21.91
CA LYS A 37 26.14 -20.69 -23.25
C LYS A 37 25.63 -19.65 -24.24
N GLY A 38 26.35 -19.46 -25.31
CA GLY A 38 25.99 -18.50 -26.36
C GLY A 38 26.27 -19.07 -27.75
N THR A 39 25.54 -18.56 -28.73
CA THR A 39 25.73 -18.86 -30.15
C THR A 39 25.90 -17.55 -30.90
N LYS A 40 26.90 -17.50 -31.79
CA LYS A 40 27.08 -16.33 -32.67
C LYS A 40 25.92 -16.25 -33.64
N LEU A 41 25.25 -15.09 -33.68
CA LEU A 41 24.17 -14.84 -34.61
C LEU A 41 24.68 -14.74 -36.05
N THR A 42 23.94 -15.29 -37.00
CA THR A 42 24.25 -15.29 -38.43
C THR A 42 23.47 -14.21 -39.19
N GLY A 43 22.43 -13.64 -38.53
CA GLY A 43 21.53 -12.65 -39.11
C GLY A 43 20.28 -13.24 -39.76
N SER A 44 20.13 -14.58 -39.68
CA SER A 44 18.93 -15.28 -40.18
C SER A 44 18.02 -15.80 -39.04
N GLU A 45 18.39 -15.51 -37.79
CA GLU A 45 17.63 -15.92 -36.63
C GLU A 45 16.33 -15.15 -36.53
N SER A 46 15.28 -15.82 -36.04
CA SER A 46 13.97 -15.20 -35.80
C SER A 46 14.03 -14.11 -34.72
N SER A 47 13.41 -12.98 -34.98
CA SER A 47 13.18 -11.91 -34.00
C SER A 47 11.85 -12.04 -33.27
N GLU A 48 11.05 -13.08 -33.58
CA GLU A 48 9.73 -13.24 -32.96
C GLU A 48 9.83 -13.72 -31.52
N ALA A 49 9.40 -12.87 -30.58
CA ALA A 49 9.39 -13.12 -29.15
C ALA A 49 7.95 -13.02 -28.65
N LYS A 50 7.07 -13.96 -29.04
CA LYS A 50 5.64 -13.90 -28.74
C LYS A 50 5.14 -15.07 -27.94
N ILE A 51 4.12 -14.82 -27.09
CA ILE A 51 3.23 -15.87 -26.57
C ILE A 51 2.09 -16.01 -27.61
N THR A 52 1.97 -17.16 -28.24
CA THR A 52 1.03 -17.41 -29.35
C THR A 52 -0.28 -18.05 -28.92
N GLY A 53 -0.32 -18.59 -27.71
CA GLY A 53 -1.53 -19.13 -27.08
C GLY A 53 -1.33 -19.21 -25.59
N PHE A 54 -2.39 -18.97 -24.81
CA PHE A 54 -2.32 -18.98 -23.34
C PHE A 54 -3.64 -19.51 -22.78
N THR A 55 -3.58 -20.51 -21.91
CA THR A 55 -4.75 -21.13 -21.29
C THR A 55 -4.48 -21.42 -19.82
N ILE A 56 -5.54 -21.44 -19.02
CA ILE A 56 -5.51 -21.89 -17.63
C ILE A 56 -6.63 -22.91 -17.46
N ASP A 57 -6.27 -24.19 -17.26
CA ASP A 57 -7.22 -25.27 -17.02
C ASP A 57 -7.60 -25.28 -15.53
N SER A 58 -8.68 -24.60 -15.20
CA SER A 58 -9.25 -24.52 -13.86
C SER A 58 -10.73 -24.21 -13.94
N GLU A 59 -11.55 -24.92 -13.17
CA GLU A 59 -13.00 -24.65 -13.06
C GLU A 59 -13.30 -23.26 -12.49
N LEU A 60 -12.32 -22.64 -11.84
CA LEU A 60 -12.43 -21.28 -11.32
C LEU A 60 -12.34 -20.22 -12.43
N VAL A 61 -11.76 -20.54 -13.57
CA VAL A 61 -11.60 -19.60 -14.70
C VAL A 61 -12.90 -19.52 -15.49
N THR A 62 -13.57 -18.38 -15.41
CA THR A 62 -14.84 -18.12 -16.10
C THR A 62 -14.66 -17.55 -17.50
N GLU A 63 -13.58 -16.80 -17.74
CA GLU A 63 -13.17 -16.35 -19.07
C GLU A 63 -11.68 -16.67 -19.26
N GLN A 64 -11.37 -17.39 -20.34
CA GLN A 64 -9.99 -17.78 -20.66
C GLN A 64 -9.12 -16.56 -20.98
N PRO A 65 -7.79 -16.67 -20.76
CA PRO A 65 -6.87 -15.59 -21.01
C PRO A 65 -6.93 -15.03 -22.43
N VAL A 66 -6.97 -13.70 -22.53
CA VAL A 66 -6.90 -12.96 -23.79
C VAL A 66 -5.56 -12.24 -23.86
N ILE A 67 -4.83 -12.44 -24.96
CA ILE A 67 -3.55 -11.82 -25.22
C ILE A 67 -3.79 -10.48 -25.94
N ASP A 68 -3.31 -9.39 -25.38
CA ASP A 68 -3.19 -8.11 -26.05
C ASP A 68 -1.71 -7.89 -26.41
N GLU A 69 -1.37 -8.11 -27.67
CA GLU A 69 0.00 -7.95 -28.17
C GLU A 69 0.46 -6.48 -28.18
N ALA A 70 -0.48 -5.52 -28.30
CA ALA A 70 -0.14 -4.11 -28.38
C ALA A 70 0.38 -3.58 -27.04
N THR A 71 -0.16 -4.11 -25.94
CA THR A 71 0.24 -3.69 -24.58
C THR A 71 1.13 -4.70 -23.87
N GLY A 72 1.31 -5.90 -24.42
CA GLY A 72 2.01 -6.99 -23.74
C GLY A 72 1.27 -7.49 -22.50
N THR A 73 -0.08 -7.46 -22.51
CA THR A 73 -0.88 -7.91 -21.38
C THR A 73 -1.70 -9.16 -21.71
N ILE A 74 -1.89 -10.01 -20.70
CA ILE A 74 -2.76 -11.19 -20.77
C ILE A 74 -3.70 -11.14 -19.58
N ALA A 75 -5.00 -11.08 -19.82
CA ALA A 75 -5.99 -10.99 -18.76
C ALA A 75 -7.00 -12.13 -18.85
N PHE A 76 -7.40 -12.69 -17.70
CA PHE A 76 -8.41 -13.72 -17.56
C PHE A 76 -9.34 -13.42 -16.40
N LYS A 77 -10.57 -13.99 -16.41
CA LYS A 77 -11.50 -13.82 -15.29
C LYS A 77 -11.69 -15.12 -14.53
N VAL A 78 -11.94 -14.98 -13.25
CA VAL A 78 -12.27 -16.08 -12.33
C VAL A 78 -13.64 -15.88 -11.73
N SER A 79 -14.21 -16.94 -11.17
CA SER A 79 -15.45 -16.91 -10.40
C SER A 79 -15.33 -15.93 -9.22
N ASP A 80 -16.42 -15.23 -8.90
CA ASP A 80 -16.52 -14.37 -7.72
C ASP A 80 -16.35 -15.16 -6.42
N THR A 81 -16.54 -16.47 -6.44
CA THR A 81 -16.36 -17.38 -5.30
C THR A 81 -14.91 -17.86 -5.14
N ALA A 82 -14.02 -17.61 -6.13
CA ALA A 82 -12.62 -18.00 -6.03
C ALA A 82 -11.92 -17.22 -4.91
N THR A 83 -11.25 -17.93 -4.02
CA THR A 83 -10.48 -17.33 -2.92
C THR A 83 -9.05 -16.99 -3.35
N ASP A 84 -8.35 -16.18 -2.55
CA ASP A 84 -6.93 -15.91 -2.80
C ASP A 84 -6.06 -17.18 -2.66
N ASP A 85 -6.46 -18.13 -1.81
CA ASP A 85 -5.75 -19.41 -1.71
C ASP A 85 -5.88 -20.25 -2.97
N ASP A 86 -7.03 -20.23 -3.62
CA ASP A 86 -7.24 -20.89 -4.92
C ASP A 86 -6.33 -20.30 -6.00
N LEU A 87 -6.11 -18.98 -5.98
CA LEU A 87 -5.31 -18.27 -6.99
C LEU A 87 -3.78 -18.45 -6.81
N LYS A 88 -3.32 -19.00 -5.69
CA LYS A 88 -1.90 -19.32 -5.47
C LYS A 88 -1.40 -20.52 -6.27
N THR A 89 -2.30 -21.31 -6.85
CA THR A 89 -1.95 -22.63 -7.42
C THR A 89 -2.33 -22.79 -8.88
N LEU A 90 -2.64 -21.71 -9.59
CA LEU A 90 -2.98 -21.76 -11.00
C LEU A 90 -1.77 -22.15 -11.85
N LYS A 91 -2.01 -22.94 -12.91
CA LYS A 91 -0.96 -23.46 -13.81
C LYS A 91 -1.22 -22.96 -15.24
N PRO A 92 -0.71 -21.81 -15.63
CA PRO A 92 -0.81 -21.37 -17.01
C PRO A 92 -0.05 -22.28 -17.96
N VAL A 93 -0.72 -22.64 -19.06
CA VAL A 93 -0.13 -23.42 -20.15
C VAL A 93 -0.18 -22.56 -21.40
N PHE A 94 0.95 -22.42 -22.07
CA PHE A 94 1.05 -21.54 -23.21
C PHE A 94 2.04 -22.05 -24.25
N THR A 95 1.91 -21.52 -25.47
CA THR A 95 2.81 -21.73 -26.61
C THR A 95 3.52 -20.42 -26.92
N ILE A 96 4.74 -20.51 -27.46
CA ILE A 96 5.55 -19.35 -27.83
C ILE A 96 6.04 -19.47 -29.28
N SER A 97 6.59 -18.39 -29.82
CA SER A 97 7.23 -18.36 -31.14
C SER A 97 8.29 -19.47 -31.24
N GLU A 98 8.44 -20.01 -32.47
CA GLU A 98 9.41 -21.07 -32.72
C GLU A 98 10.83 -20.62 -32.35
N LYS A 99 11.58 -21.51 -31.70
CA LYS A 99 12.95 -21.27 -31.20
C LYS A 99 13.11 -20.19 -30.14
N ALA A 100 12.02 -19.55 -29.68
CA ALA A 100 12.07 -18.65 -28.55
C ALA A 100 12.17 -19.41 -27.22
N THR A 101 12.61 -18.73 -26.19
CA THR A 101 12.61 -19.22 -24.80
C THR A 101 11.76 -18.32 -23.92
N VAL A 102 11.28 -18.82 -22.80
CA VAL A 102 10.41 -18.05 -21.91
C VAL A 102 10.67 -18.35 -20.43
N THR A 103 10.55 -17.35 -19.61
CA THR A 103 10.63 -17.49 -18.16
C THR A 103 9.52 -16.64 -17.51
N PRO A 104 8.73 -17.22 -16.57
CA PRO A 104 8.66 -18.64 -16.14
C PRO A 104 8.24 -19.58 -17.27
N VAL A 105 8.54 -20.88 -17.16
CA VAL A 105 8.16 -21.87 -18.18
C VAL A 105 6.68 -22.26 -18.09
N SER A 106 6.11 -22.72 -19.20
CA SER A 106 4.73 -23.19 -19.29
C SER A 106 4.45 -24.36 -18.32
N GLY A 107 3.27 -24.38 -17.68
CA GLY A 107 2.81 -25.43 -16.78
C GLY A 107 3.37 -25.37 -15.36
N VAL A 108 4.11 -24.34 -15.00
CA VAL A 108 4.55 -24.10 -13.61
C VAL A 108 3.48 -23.33 -12.84
N VAL A 109 3.30 -23.70 -11.58
CA VAL A 109 2.38 -23.01 -10.66
C VAL A 109 2.77 -21.54 -10.51
N GLN A 110 1.78 -20.69 -10.61
CA GLN A 110 1.91 -19.25 -10.44
C GLN A 110 0.92 -18.73 -9.40
N ASP A 111 1.32 -17.67 -8.70
CA ASP A 111 0.52 -17.01 -7.65
C ASP A 111 -0.10 -15.71 -8.19
N PHE A 112 -1.43 -15.73 -8.37
CA PHE A 112 -2.24 -14.59 -8.76
C PHE A 112 -3.09 -14.02 -7.61
N SER A 113 -2.81 -14.44 -6.36
CA SER A 113 -3.53 -13.97 -5.18
C SER A 113 -3.31 -12.48 -4.92
N ASN A 114 -4.23 -11.84 -4.22
CA ASN A 114 -4.12 -10.44 -3.83
C ASN A 114 -3.82 -9.48 -5.01
N GLY A 115 -4.34 -9.78 -6.21
CA GLY A 115 -4.11 -8.99 -7.40
C GLY A 115 -2.67 -9.01 -7.93
N LYS A 116 -1.86 -9.99 -7.51
CA LYS A 116 -0.52 -10.18 -8.07
C LYS A 116 -0.58 -10.44 -9.56
N THR A 117 0.43 -9.96 -10.24
CA THR A 117 0.67 -10.22 -11.65
C THR A 117 1.87 -11.13 -11.83
N VAL A 118 1.91 -11.86 -12.94
CA VAL A 118 3.05 -12.69 -13.33
C VAL A 118 3.60 -12.15 -14.64
N THR A 119 4.87 -11.79 -14.67
CA THR A 119 5.54 -11.34 -15.89
C THR A 119 6.27 -12.50 -16.54
N TYR A 120 5.95 -12.77 -17.81
CA TYR A 120 6.64 -13.74 -18.66
C TYR A 120 7.56 -13.01 -19.62
N THR A 121 8.85 -13.28 -19.52
CA THR A 121 9.87 -12.74 -20.42
C THR A 121 10.13 -13.75 -21.53
N VAL A 122 9.80 -13.40 -22.77
CA VAL A 122 10.05 -14.21 -23.96
C VAL A 122 11.29 -13.67 -24.69
N ILE A 123 12.22 -14.54 -25.02
CA ILE A 123 13.46 -14.20 -25.74
C ILE A 123 13.48 -14.98 -27.05
N SER A 124 13.50 -14.30 -28.17
CA SER A 124 13.60 -14.89 -29.50
C SER A 124 14.98 -15.48 -29.80
N GLU A 125 15.10 -16.19 -30.92
CA GLU A 125 16.35 -16.80 -31.37
C GLU A 125 17.48 -15.74 -31.54
N ASN A 126 17.17 -14.54 -31.98
CA ASN A 126 18.14 -13.46 -32.15
C ASN A 126 18.38 -12.60 -30.90
N GLY A 127 17.69 -12.91 -29.77
CA GLY A 127 17.84 -12.21 -28.51
C GLY A 127 16.86 -11.03 -28.31
N THR A 128 15.89 -10.82 -29.21
CA THR A 128 14.80 -9.84 -28.98
C THR A 128 13.98 -10.27 -27.78
N ILE A 129 13.67 -9.33 -26.88
CA ILE A 129 12.93 -9.57 -25.63
C ILE A 129 11.56 -8.94 -25.74
N SER A 130 10.53 -9.69 -25.33
CA SER A 130 9.17 -9.21 -25.11
C SER A 130 8.69 -9.66 -23.73
N GLU A 131 7.97 -8.78 -23.03
CA GLU A 131 7.39 -9.08 -21.73
C GLU A 131 5.86 -9.11 -21.83
N TYR A 132 5.26 -10.09 -21.17
CA TYR A 132 3.82 -10.24 -21.05
C TYR A 132 3.43 -10.26 -19.58
N VAL A 133 2.61 -9.30 -19.18
CA VAL A 133 2.10 -9.20 -17.81
C VAL A 133 0.74 -9.89 -17.74
N VAL A 134 0.67 -10.98 -16.97
CA VAL A 134 -0.57 -11.77 -16.79
C VAL A 134 -1.26 -11.37 -15.50
N SER A 135 -2.56 -11.13 -15.57
CA SER A 135 -3.37 -10.71 -14.42
C SER A 135 -4.78 -11.30 -14.45
N VAL A 136 -5.40 -11.37 -13.27
CA VAL A 136 -6.84 -11.65 -13.15
C VAL A 136 -7.62 -10.36 -13.40
N ALA A 137 -8.42 -10.33 -14.45
CA ALA A 137 -9.25 -9.19 -14.78
C ALA A 137 -10.38 -9.01 -13.76
N GLY A 138 -10.64 -7.77 -13.35
CA GLY A 138 -11.70 -7.44 -12.40
C GLY A 138 -11.36 -7.71 -10.93
N ARG A 139 -10.28 -8.42 -10.63
CA ARG A 139 -9.73 -8.52 -9.27
C ARG A 139 -8.61 -7.50 -9.11
N GLN A 140 -8.95 -6.42 -8.47
CA GLN A 140 -7.95 -5.45 -8.04
C GLN A 140 -7.36 -5.91 -6.70
N SER A 141 -6.05 -5.71 -6.51
CA SER A 141 -5.47 -5.87 -5.18
C SER A 141 -6.07 -4.82 -4.26
N GLU A 142 -6.56 -5.25 -3.11
CA GLU A 142 -7.07 -4.37 -2.08
C GLU A 142 -6.03 -4.15 -0.99
N LEU A 143 -5.82 -2.91 -0.60
CA LEU A 143 -5.28 -2.57 0.69
C LEU A 143 -6.47 -2.42 1.62
N LYS A 144 -6.68 -3.40 2.49
CA LYS A 144 -7.87 -3.48 3.36
C LYS A 144 -7.48 -3.48 4.83
N PHE A 145 -8.18 -2.67 5.60
CA PHE A 145 -8.10 -2.66 7.06
C PHE A 145 -9.49 -2.97 7.63
N SER A 146 -9.61 -4.09 8.32
CA SER A 146 -10.90 -4.59 8.85
C SER A 146 -11.10 -4.25 10.33
N PHE A 147 -10.05 -3.83 11.05
CA PHE A 147 -10.08 -3.52 12.49
C PHE A 147 -10.53 -4.67 13.39
N GLU A 148 -10.25 -5.92 12.97
CA GLU A 148 -10.58 -7.11 13.77
C GLU A 148 -9.53 -7.39 14.84
N GLU A 149 -8.26 -7.14 14.55
CA GLU A 149 -7.13 -7.43 15.42
C GLU A 149 -6.65 -6.17 16.14
N TRP A 150 -6.42 -6.33 17.45
CA TRP A 150 -6.07 -5.22 18.33
C TRP A 150 -4.97 -5.61 19.31
N GLU A 151 -4.14 -4.65 19.65
CA GLU A 151 -3.14 -4.76 20.69
C GLU A 151 -3.41 -3.76 21.81
N THR A 152 -3.19 -4.20 23.05
CA THR A 152 -3.20 -3.31 24.22
C THR A 152 -1.78 -2.89 24.55
N ILE A 153 -1.54 -1.59 24.50
CA ILE A 153 -0.26 -1.00 24.89
C ILE A 153 -0.35 -0.60 26.36
N ALA A 154 0.44 -1.28 27.18
CA ALA A 154 0.44 -1.05 28.62
C ALA A 154 0.79 0.39 28.99
N GLY A 155 0.09 0.95 29.94
CA GLY A 155 0.36 2.27 30.48
C GLY A 155 1.69 2.31 31.25
N SER A 156 2.20 3.52 31.43
CA SER A 156 3.42 3.79 32.19
C SER A 156 3.20 4.90 33.22
N PHE A 157 4.26 5.33 33.87
CA PHE A 157 4.20 6.54 34.70
C PHE A 157 3.78 7.77 33.86
N LEU A 158 4.22 7.83 32.59
CA LEU A 158 4.00 8.97 31.70
C LEU A 158 2.75 8.86 30.82
N THR A 159 2.22 7.66 30.61
CA THR A 159 1.15 7.41 29.65
C THR A 159 0.03 6.59 30.24
N ASN A 160 -1.21 6.83 29.78
CA ASN A 160 -2.31 5.91 29.98
C ASN A 160 -2.10 4.62 29.18
N GLU A 161 -2.70 3.51 29.60
CA GLU A 161 -2.88 2.34 28.76
C GLU A 161 -3.85 2.69 27.64
N TYR A 162 -3.62 2.16 26.41
CA TYR A 162 -4.48 2.39 25.26
C TYR A 162 -4.49 1.16 24.34
N VAL A 163 -5.48 1.09 23.47
CA VAL A 163 -5.58 0.07 22.43
C VAL A 163 -5.20 0.65 21.06
N THR A 164 -4.66 -0.21 20.19
CA THR A 164 -4.32 0.16 18.81
C THR A 164 -4.72 -0.97 17.86
N PRO A 165 -5.28 -0.65 16.68
CA PRO A 165 -5.58 -1.67 15.68
C PRO A 165 -4.30 -2.21 15.02
N GLN A 166 -4.35 -3.45 14.60
CA GLN A 166 -3.29 -4.10 13.84
C GLN A 166 -3.54 -3.97 12.31
N PRO A 167 -2.49 -4.00 11.48
CA PRO A 167 -1.06 -4.12 11.83
C PRO A 167 -0.43 -2.75 12.16
N THR A 168 0.33 -2.67 13.24
CA THR A 168 0.94 -1.42 13.73
C THR A 168 2.13 -0.91 12.92
N ASP A 169 2.63 -1.70 11.99
CA ASP A 169 3.63 -1.28 11.01
C ASP A 169 3.02 -0.47 9.85
N LEU A 170 1.70 -0.60 9.61
CA LEU A 170 0.96 0.13 8.57
C LEU A 170 0.01 1.18 9.12
N LEU A 171 -0.61 0.91 10.29
CA LEU A 171 -1.62 1.77 10.92
C LEU A 171 -1.07 2.49 12.15
N ALA A 172 -1.42 3.74 12.28
CA ALA A 172 -1.20 4.53 13.48
C ALA A 172 -2.48 5.28 13.88
N THR A 173 -2.55 5.68 15.14
CA THR A 173 -3.68 6.42 15.70
C THR A 173 -3.21 7.60 16.55
N SER A 174 -4.17 8.45 16.94
CA SER A 174 -3.92 9.53 17.91
C SER A 174 -3.80 9.05 19.36
N ALA A 175 -4.09 7.78 19.67
CA ALA A 175 -4.08 7.24 21.03
C ALA A 175 -2.75 7.46 21.77
N PRO A 176 -1.55 7.26 21.17
CA PRO A 176 -0.29 7.51 21.87
C PRO A 176 -0.12 8.95 22.36
N GLY A 177 -0.55 9.93 21.54
CA GLY A 177 -0.53 11.35 21.91
C GLY A 177 -1.48 11.67 23.05
N ALA A 178 -2.70 11.13 23.01
CA ALA A 178 -3.67 11.27 24.08
C ALA A 178 -3.22 10.57 25.37
N ALA A 179 -2.61 9.38 25.26
CA ALA A 179 -2.09 8.66 26.42
C ALA A 179 -1.04 9.49 27.22
N PHE A 180 -0.25 10.30 26.53
CA PHE A 180 0.71 11.22 27.16
C PHE A 180 0.04 12.32 27.98
N LEU A 181 -1.23 12.64 27.71
CA LEU A 181 -1.99 13.64 28.48
C LEU A 181 -2.28 13.22 29.94
N LYS A 182 -1.96 11.99 30.31
CA LYS A 182 -1.93 11.52 31.72
C LYS A 182 -1.15 12.46 32.62
N LEU A 183 -0.07 13.03 32.15
CA LEU A 183 0.75 14.00 32.89
C LEU A 183 -0.04 15.24 33.32
N PHE A 184 -1.13 15.54 32.62
CA PHE A 184 -2.05 16.65 32.89
C PHE A 184 -3.34 16.18 33.53
N GLN A 185 -3.36 14.93 34.05
CA GLN A 185 -4.56 14.31 34.67
C GLN A 185 -5.74 14.18 33.69
N ILE A 186 -5.46 13.92 32.43
CA ILE A 186 -6.42 13.56 31.40
C ILE A 186 -6.26 12.07 31.16
N THR A 187 -7.31 11.30 31.45
CA THR A 187 -7.30 9.83 31.36
C THR A 187 -8.13 9.29 30.22
N ASP A 188 -8.97 10.13 29.62
CA ASP A 188 -9.79 9.76 28.48
C ASP A 188 -8.91 9.49 27.24
N LEU A 189 -9.40 8.66 26.37
CA LEU A 189 -8.73 8.27 25.11
C LEU A 189 -9.63 8.54 23.92
N PRO A 190 -9.07 8.79 22.73
CA PRO A 190 -9.84 9.13 21.55
C PRO A 190 -10.04 7.93 20.60
N VAL A 191 -9.53 6.73 20.93
CA VAL A 191 -9.58 5.56 20.05
C VAL A 191 -10.01 4.33 20.84
N PHE A 192 -11.03 3.65 20.34
CA PHE A 192 -11.60 2.47 20.98
C PHE A 192 -11.85 1.35 19.98
N LYS A 193 -11.80 0.13 20.46
CA LYS A 193 -12.37 -1.06 19.84
C LYS A 193 -13.84 -1.13 20.21
N THR A 194 -14.73 -1.28 19.23
CA THR A 194 -16.19 -1.36 19.49
C THR A 194 -16.81 -2.58 18.82
N ASP A 195 -17.91 -3.07 19.36
CA ASP A 195 -18.76 -4.10 18.77
C ASP A 195 -19.92 -3.53 17.92
N ASP A 196 -20.09 -2.20 17.89
CA ASP A 196 -20.92 -1.52 16.89
C ASP A 196 -20.21 -1.52 15.54
N LYS A 197 -20.62 -2.41 14.67
CA LYS A 197 -19.93 -2.78 13.42
C LYS A 197 -20.88 -2.96 12.26
N LYS A 198 -20.35 -2.89 11.06
CA LYS A 198 -21.06 -3.23 9.82
C LYS A 198 -20.79 -4.68 9.41
N GLU A 199 -19.53 -5.12 9.50
CA GLU A 199 -19.04 -6.45 9.11
C GLU A 199 -18.08 -6.95 10.18
N GLY A 200 -17.77 -8.25 10.18
CA GLY A 200 -16.81 -8.84 11.10
C GLY A 200 -17.29 -8.89 12.56
N GLU A 201 -16.36 -8.82 13.50
CA GLU A 201 -16.64 -8.84 14.95
C GLU A 201 -16.49 -7.45 15.58
N PHE A 202 -15.62 -6.60 15.03
CA PHE A 202 -15.28 -5.32 15.61
C PHE A 202 -15.19 -4.20 14.56
N ALA A 203 -15.21 -2.96 15.06
CA ALA A 203 -14.90 -1.76 14.32
C ALA A 203 -14.00 -0.84 15.17
N ILE A 204 -13.48 0.22 14.55
CA ILE A 204 -12.78 1.29 15.25
C ILE A 204 -13.76 2.41 15.57
N GLU A 205 -13.76 2.88 16.80
CA GLU A 205 -14.47 4.08 17.23
C GLU A 205 -13.46 5.20 17.51
N LEU A 206 -13.68 6.35 16.90
CA LEU A 206 -12.84 7.53 17.02
C LEU A 206 -13.66 8.67 17.66
N VAL A 207 -13.18 9.18 18.78
CA VAL A 207 -13.87 10.20 19.57
C VAL A 207 -13.02 11.46 19.67
N THR A 208 -13.59 12.62 19.36
CA THR A 208 -12.93 13.89 19.65
C THR A 208 -13.14 14.26 21.12
N MET A 209 -12.04 14.41 21.85
CA MET A 209 -12.05 14.76 23.26
C MET A 209 -12.04 16.27 23.46
N ASP A 210 -12.91 16.79 24.32
CA ASP A 210 -12.86 18.16 24.81
C ASP A 210 -11.80 18.27 25.93
N THR A 211 -10.65 18.83 25.61
CA THR A 211 -9.54 19.08 26.53
C THR A 211 -9.37 20.55 26.84
N SER A 212 -10.35 21.39 26.47
CA SER A 212 -10.32 22.85 26.56
C SER A 212 -10.12 23.38 27.97
N ALA A 213 -10.67 22.71 28.98
CA ALA A 213 -10.49 23.09 30.39
C ALA A 213 -9.02 23.01 30.89
N LYS A 214 -8.15 22.32 30.15
CA LYS A 214 -6.75 22.13 30.48
C LYS A 214 -5.78 22.58 29.37
N VAL A 215 -6.29 23.35 28.42
CA VAL A 215 -5.50 23.83 27.28
C VAL A 215 -4.25 24.59 27.77
N SER A 216 -3.12 24.29 27.14
CA SER A 216 -1.82 24.87 27.44
C SER A 216 -0.88 24.71 26.25
N ALA A 217 0.36 25.10 26.38
CA ALA A 217 1.38 24.85 25.36
C ALA A 217 1.53 23.35 25.01
N LEU A 218 1.23 22.42 25.94
CA LEU A 218 1.36 20.98 25.76
C LEU A 218 0.02 20.25 25.62
N VAL A 219 -1.09 20.84 26.03
CA VAL A 219 -2.44 20.26 25.94
C VAL A 219 -3.23 21.05 24.91
N PRO A 220 -3.69 20.43 23.80
CA PRO A 220 -4.57 21.12 22.83
C PRO A 220 -5.95 21.34 23.40
N ALA A 221 -6.73 22.28 22.86
CA ALA A 221 -8.11 22.49 23.28
C ALA A 221 -9.03 21.35 22.95
N ILE A 222 -8.75 20.66 21.84
CA ILE A 222 -9.40 19.40 21.43
C ILE A 222 -8.36 18.38 21.06
N THR A 223 -8.66 17.10 21.32
CA THR A 223 -7.81 15.96 20.92
C THR A 223 -8.67 15.04 20.05
N SER A 224 -8.46 15.10 18.74
CA SER A 224 -9.26 14.36 17.78
C SER A 224 -8.91 12.86 17.80
N GLY A 225 -9.93 11.99 17.78
CA GLY A 225 -9.76 10.60 17.42
C GLY A 225 -9.39 10.48 15.95
N SER A 226 -8.28 9.79 15.67
CA SER A 226 -7.84 9.56 14.30
C SER A 226 -7.14 8.21 14.13
N VAL A 227 -7.30 7.64 12.94
CA VAL A 227 -6.56 6.49 12.44
C VAL A 227 -6.03 6.82 11.05
N PHE A 228 -4.80 6.41 10.74
CA PHE A 228 -4.18 6.70 9.46
C PHE A 228 -3.10 5.67 9.13
N THR A 229 -2.78 5.55 7.86
CA THR A 229 -1.60 4.80 7.43
C THR A 229 -0.35 5.61 7.67
N GLY A 230 0.67 5.00 8.29
CA GLY A 230 1.91 5.67 8.64
C GLY A 230 2.34 5.44 10.08
N LYS A 231 2.92 6.46 10.71
CA LYS A 231 3.46 6.37 12.07
C LYS A 231 3.09 7.60 12.90
N PHE A 232 2.81 7.39 14.19
CA PHE A 232 2.69 8.47 15.14
C PHE A 232 4.02 8.62 15.92
N VAL A 233 4.62 9.81 15.83
CA VAL A 233 5.86 10.15 16.55
C VAL A 233 5.61 11.41 17.34
N LEU A 234 5.41 11.27 18.65
CA LEU A 234 5.08 12.41 19.51
C LEU A 234 6.12 13.53 19.38
N ASN A 235 5.67 14.68 18.92
CA ASN A 235 6.45 15.92 18.86
C ASN A 235 5.76 16.99 19.70
N THR A 236 6.25 17.23 20.91
CA THR A 236 5.65 18.19 21.83
C THR A 236 5.87 19.65 21.42
N GLY A 237 6.88 19.91 20.57
CA GLY A 237 7.16 21.24 20.02
C GLY A 237 6.29 21.59 18.83
N ASP A 238 5.83 20.56 18.09
CA ASP A 238 4.97 20.70 16.92
C ASP A 238 4.04 19.48 16.83
N ARG A 239 2.91 19.55 17.50
CA ARG A 239 1.96 18.44 17.62
C ARG A 239 1.36 18.00 16.28
N ILE A 240 1.18 18.95 15.35
CA ILE A 240 0.63 18.68 14.02
C ILE A 240 1.60 17.79 13.20
N ALA A 241 2.92 17.95 13.43
CA ALA A 241 3.93 17.11 12.82
C ALA A 241 4.10 15.73 13.49
N SER A 242 3.32 15.41 14.54
CA SER A 242 3.38 14.09 15.20
C SER A 242 2.84 12.96 14.32
N SER A 243 1.85 13.24 13.47
CA SER A 243 1.34 12.28 12.49
C SER A 243 2.23 12.31 11.24
N LYS A 244 2.90 11.18 10.99
CA LYS A 244 3.72 10.92 9.80
C LYS A 244 2.89 10.04 8.89
N PHE A 245 2.26 10.64 7.86
CA PHE A 245 1.36 9.94 6.96
C PHE A 245 2.11 9.17 5.91
N GLY A 246 1.53 8.04 5.48
CA GLY A 246 1.93 7.25 4.33
C GLY A 246 2.61 5.94 4.68
N ILE A 247 2.36 4.98 3.82
CA ILE A 247 3.03 3.68 3.72
C ILE A 247 3.45 3.49 2.27
N ALA A 248 4.42 2.62 2.03
CA ALA A 248 4.82 2.29 0.68
C ALA A 248 3.64 1.67 -0.09
N TYR A 249 3.36 2.21 -1.28
CA TYR A 249 2.30 1.75 -2.16
C TYR A 249 2.75 1.89 -3.61
N ASP A 250 2.83 0.78 -4.34
CA ASP A 250 3.41 0.67 -5.68
C ASP A 250 2.37 0.52 -6.79
N LYS A 251 1.07 0.73 -6.47
CA LYS A 251 -0.03 0.54 -7.40
C LYS A 251 -0.76 1.84 -7.68
N ARG A 252 -1.55 1.85 -8.75
CA ARG A 252 -2.44 2.95 -9.08
C ARG A 252 -3.80 2.73 -8.42
N PRO A 253 -4.17 3.47 -7.36
CA PRO A 253 -5.45 3.30 -6.71
C PRO A 253 -6.59 3.80 -7.61
N VAL A 254 -7.72 3.10 -7.56
CA VAL A 254 -8.91 3.46 -8.35
C VAL A 254 -10.00 4.03 -7.45
N TYR A 255 -10.28 3.34 -6.35
CA TYR A 255 -11.32 3.76 -5.41
C TYR A 255 -10.84 3.65 -3.97
N PHE A 256 -11.33 4.58 -3.13
CA PHE A 256 -11.27 4.51 -1.68
C PHE A 256 -12.66 4.20 -1.15
N ARG A 257 -12.80 3.11 -0.42
CA ARG A 257 -14.10 2.53 -0.03
C ARG A 257 -14.16 2.20 1.43
N GLY A 258 -15.36 2.23 1.99
CA GLY A 258 -15.58 1.79 3.35
C GLY A 258 -16.98 2.07 3.87
N TRP A 259 -17.16 1.76 5.14
CA TRP A 259 -18.38 2.02 5.88
C TRP A 259 -18.07 2.89 7.08
N TYR A 260 -18.94 3.85 7.37
CA TYR A 260 -18.80 4.72 8.53
C TYR A 260 -20.16 5.12 9.11
N LYS A 261 -20.13 5.46 10.38
CA LYS A 261 -21.17 6.21 11.09
C LYS A 261 -20.52 7.47 11.65
N TYR A 262 -21.28 8.53 11.81
CA TYR A 262 -20.79 9.74 12.45
C TYR A 262 -21.88 10.46 13.21
N ALA A 263 -21.56 10.87 14.43
CA ALA A 263 -22.36 11.77 15.23
C ALA A 263 -21.49 12.96 15.65
N PRO A 264 -21.87 14.18 15.27
CA PRO A 264 -21.15 15.39 15.69
C PRO A 264 -21.28 15.57 17.22
N GLY A 265 -20.23 16.13 17.83
CA GLY A 265 -20.28 16.54 19.22
C GLY A 265 -21.35 17.63 19.47
N ALA A 266 -21.80 17.71 20.72
CA ALA A 266 -22.78 18.72 21.11
C ALA A 266 -22.27 20.17 20.99
N LYS A 267 -20.96 20.35 20.89
CA LYS A 267 -20.29 21.65 20.85
C LYS A 267 -19.23 21.66 19.76
N TYR A 268 -19.09 22.78 19.08
CA TYR A 268 -17.94 23.09 18.25
C TYR A 268 -16.98 23.99 19.02
N ILE A 269 -15.75 23.53 19.24
CA ILE A 269 -14.73 24.23 20.00
C ILE A 269 -13.63 24.71 19.05
N ASP A 270 -13.44 26.03 18.98
CA ASP A 270 -12.31 26.65 18.29
C ASP A 270 -11.25 27.03 19.31
N GLY A 271 -10.24 26.20 19.41
CA GLY A 271 -9.07 26.38 20.25
C GLY A 271 -7.77 26.53 19.47
N SER A 272 -7.85 26.80 18.16
CA SER A 272 -6.70 26.82 17.24
C SER A 272 -5.59 27.79 17.66
N LYS A 273 -5.97 28.88 18.37
CA LYS A 273 -5.06 29.92 18.89
C LYS A 273 -4.98 29.94 20.42
N ALA A 274 -5.74 29.08 21.09
CA ALA A 274 -5.83 29.11 22.54
C ALA A 274 -4.55 28.51 23.19
N THR A 275 -4.02 29.22 24.14
CA THR A 275 -2.93 28.78 25.02
C THR A 275 -3.39 28.68 26.48
N LYS A 276 -4.61 29.11 26.77
CA LYS A 276 -5.27 29.08 28.08
C LYS A 276 -6.75 28.79 27.90
N PRO A 277 -7.44 28.22 28.91
CA PRO A 277 -8.88 27.90 28.82
C PRO A 277 -9.79 29.07 28.43
N GLU A 278 -9.51 30.24 28.92
CA GLU A 278 -10.30 31.43 28.65
C GLU A 278 -10.21 31.98 27.21
N GLU A 279 -9.26 31.49 26.43
CA GLU A 279 -9.07 31.85 25.02
C GLU A 279 -9.82 30.89 24.08
N VAL A 280 -10.39 29.83 24.60
CA VAL A 280 -11.16 28.83 23.83
C VAL A 280 -12.54 29.41 23.51
N ILE A 281 -12.94 29.28 22.25
CA ILE A 281 -14.23 29.80 21.75
C ILE A 281 -15.16 28.62 21.47
N GLU A 282 -16.31 28.59 22.13
CA GLU A 282 -17.41 27.69 21.75
C GLU A 282 -18.26 28.38 20.68
N LYS A 283 -18.43 27.73 19.53
CA LYS A 283 -19.29 28.20 18.42
C LYS A 283 -20.56 27.36 18.41
N THR A 284 -21.71 28.03 18.48
CA THR A 284 -23.03 27.38 18.55
C THR A 284 -23.76 27.33 17.21
N ASP A 285 -23.22 27.99 16.21
CA ASP A 285 -23.72 28.09 14.83
C ASP A 285 -23.03 27.11 13.86
N ILE A 286 -22.06 26.34 14.35
CA ILE A 286 -21.33 25.37 13.56
C ILE A 286 -21.62 23.97 14.11
N VAL A 287 -21.95 23.05 13.21
CA VAL A 287 -22.00 21.60 13.47
C VAL A 287 -20.73 21.00 12.89
N ASP A 288 -20.05 20.16 13.67
CA ASP A 288 -18.83 19.51 13.23
C ASP A 288 -19.11 18.43 12.17
N GLU A 289 -18.11 18.15 11.35
CA GLU A 289 -18.14 17.12 10.29
C GLU A 289 -16.95 16.20 10.40
N CYS A 290 -17.13 14.92 10.06
CA CYS A 290 -16.02 14.00 9.98
C CYS A 290 -15.21 14.19 8.69
N ALA A 291 -13.92 13.86 8.73
CA ALA A 291 -13.04 13.87 7.57
C ALA A 291 -12.54 12.45 7.29
N ILE A 292 -12.84 11.94 6.09
CA ILE A 292 -12.36 10.65 5.57
C ILE A 292 -11.69 10.91 4.22
N GLN A 293 -10.40 10.57 4.10
CA GLN A 293 -9.67 10.82 2.88
C GLN A 293 -8.53 9.82 2.67
N ALA A 294 -8.14 9.62 1.42
CA ALA A 294 -6.92 8.96 1.01
C ALA A 294 -6.11 9.88 0.11
N VAL A 295 -4.79 9.93 0.33
CA VAL A 295 -3.85 10.73 -0.44
C VAL A 295 -2.73 9.84 -0.92
N LEU A 296 -2.53 9.77 -2.24
CA LEU A 296 -1.34 9.21 -2.84
C LEU A 296 -0.33 10.34 -3.08
N TYR A 297 0.93 10.15 -2.67
CA TYR A 297 1.97 11.14 -2.87
C TYR A 297 3.31 10.48 -3.24
N GLU A 298 4.22 11.26 -3.84
CA GLU A 298 5.56 10.82 -4.21
C GLU A 298 6.36 10.48 -2.95
N ALA A 299 6.92 9.27 -2.89
CA ALA A 299 7.68 8.79 -1.72
C ALA A 299 9.07 9.43 -1.60
N VAL A 300 9.58 10.00 -2.69
CA VAL A 300 10.89 10.67 -2.75
C VAL A 300 10.79 11.96 -3.55
N ASP A 301 11.63 12.92 -3.20
CA ASP A 301 11.78 14.16 -3.96
C ASP A 301 12.73 14.01 -5.16
N ALA A 302 12.99 15.12 -5.88
CA ALA A 302 13.88 15.14 -7.05
C ALA A 302 15.34 14.78 -6.72
N ASP A 303 15.75 14.92 -5.47
CA ASP A 303 17.10 14.59 -4.98
C ASP A 303 17.16 13.18 -4.38
N GLY A 304 16.04 12.42 -4.45
CA GLY A 304 15.92 11.06 -3.93
C GLY A 304 15.78 10.99 -2.40
N GLN A 305 15.42 12.11 -1.74
CA GLN A 305 15.17 12.12 -0.31
C GLN A 305 13.73 11.69 -0.02
N GLU A 306 13.54 10.98 1.08
CA GLU A 306 12.22 10.53 1.51
C GLU A 306 11.30 11.72 1.79
N VAL A 307 10.09 11.68 1.22
CA VAL A 307 9.01 12.63 1.48
C VAL A 307 8.05 12.02 2.49
N ILE A 308 7.82 12.72 3.59
CA ILE A 308 6.84 12.33 4.61
C ILE A 308 5.89 13.50 4.84
N LEU A 309 4.62 13.32 4.48
CA LEU A 309 3.60 14.33 4.75
C LEU A 309 3.09 14.24 6.19
N THR A 310 2.73 15.39 6.73
CA THR A 310 2.23 15.56 8.09
C THR A 310 0.89 16.31 8.10
N GLY A 311 0.33 16.62 9.26
CA GLY A 311 -0.86 17.43 9.37
C GLY A 311 -0.71 18.85 8.80
N HIS A 312 0.51 19.34 8.61
CA HIS A 312 0.75 20.65 8.00
C HIS A 312 0.49 20.67 6.49
N ASP A 313 0.78 19.58 5.80
CA ASP A 313 0.93 19.58 4.34
C ASP A 313 0.19 18.44 3.60
N ILE A 314 -0.43 17.50 4.30
CA ILE A 314 -1.19 16.40 3.68
C ILE A 314 -2.26 16.90 2.68
N ASN A 315 -2.81 18.07 2.90
CA ASN A 315 -3.86 18.64 2.06
C ASN A 315 -3.35 19.67 1.03
N SER A 316 -2.06 20.05 1.09
CA SER A 316 -1.55 21.18 0.29
C SER A 316 -0.23 20.90 -0.43
N SER A 317 0.49 19.84 -0.06
CA SER A 317 1.81 19.51 -0.63
C SER A 317 1.76 19.33 -2.15
N ASP A 318 2.79 19.79 -2.84
CA ASP A 318 2.99 19.57 -4.27
C ASP A 318 3.43 18.12 -4.60
N TYR A 319 3.82 17.34 -3.60
CA TYR A 319 4.12 15.92 -3.77
C TYR A 319 2.88 15.04 -3.91
N ARG A 320 1.67 15.55 -3.68
CA ARG A 320 0.45 14.78 -3.86
C ARG A 320 0.25 14.41 -5.33
N VAL A 321 -0.09 13.16 -5.56
CA VAL A 321 -0.32 12.56 -6.89
C VAL A 321 -1.80 12.39 -7.16
N ALA A 322 -2.53 11.83 -6.18
CA ALA A 322 -3.97 11.62 -6.29
C ALA A 322 -4.64 11.73 -4.93
N THR A 323 -5.92 12.10 -4.94
CA THR A 323 -6.73 12.23 -3.72
C THR A 323 -8.10 11.59 -3.91
N ALA A 324 -8.62 11.00 -2.82
CA ALA A 324 -10.01 10.61 -2.69
C ALA A 324 -10.49 11.13 -1.33
N LYS A 325 -11.49 12.03 -1.33
CA LYS A 325 -11.98 12.70 -0.12
C LYS A 325 -13.48 12.60 -0.04
N LEU A 326 -14.00 12.25 1.14
CA LEU A 326 -15.43 12.31 1.44
C LEU A 326 -15.89 13.77 1.38
N GLU A 327 -16.88 14.05 0.54
CA GLU A 327 -17.42 15.42 0.38
C GLU A 327 -18.44 15.76 1.46
N ASP A 328 -19.26 14.79 1.89
CA ASP A 328 -20.30 14.96 2.90
C ASP A 328 -19.89 14.26 4.21
N GLY A 329 -19.27 15.01 5.11
CA GLY A 329 -18.90 14.59 6.46
C GLY A 329 -19.97 14.78 7.53
N THR A 330 -21.21 15.10 7.15
CA THR A 330 -22.33 15.33 8.08
C THR A 330 -22.77 14.04 8.81
N ALA A 331 -23.60 14.19 9.83
CA ALA A 331 -24.09 13.09 10.66
C ALA A 331 -24.67 11.92 9.84
N LYS A 332 -24.29 10.70 10.19
CA LYS A 332 -24.80 9.44 9.66
C LYS A 332 -25.15 8.51 10.82
N ALA A 333 -26.44 8.42 11.13
CA ALA A 333 -26.92 7.59 12.24
C ALA A 333 -26.71 6.08 11.99
N GLU A 334 -26.76 5.68 10.71
CA GLU A 334 -26.56 4.30 10.28
C GLU A 334 -25.27 4.15 9.49
N TYR A 335 -24.71 2.95 9.44
CA TYR A 335 -23.54 2.68 8.60
C TYR A 335 -23.79 3.01 7.16
N THR A 336 -23.08 4.00 6.68
CA THR A 336 -23.15 4.54 5.32
C THR A 336 -21.93 4.11 4.53
N TYR A 337 -22.16 3.55 3.35
CA TYR A 337 -21.10 3.17 2.42
C TYR A 337 -20.57 4.40 1.68
N PHE A 338 -19.25 4.48 1.55
CA PHE A 338 -18.61 5.41 0.64
C PHE A 338 -17.79 4.66 -0.40
N ASP A 339 -17.83 5.17 -1.63
CA ASP A 339 -17.10 4.65 -2.79
C ASP A 339 -16.58 5.85 -3.59
N ILE A 340 -15.37 6.28 -3.26
CA ILE A 340 -14.80 7.54 -3.74
C ILE A 340 -13.71 7.24 -4.76
N PRO A 341 -13.86 7.66 -6.04
CA PRO A 341 -12.81 7.50 -7.03
C PRO A 341 -11.61 8.38 -6.68
N PHE A 342 -10.40 7.87 -6.92
CA PHE A 342 -9.21 8.69 -6.84
C PHE A 342 -9.16 9.68 -8.00
N THR A 343 -9.00 10.95 -7.68
CA THR A 343 -8.75 12.04 -8.66
C THR A 343 -7.25 12.29 -8.72
N PHE A 344 -6.66 12.02 -9.88
CA PHE A 344 -5.24 12.30 -10.13
C PHE A 344 -5.04 13.78 -10.44
N LEU A 345 -4.05 14.38 -9.81
CA LEU A 345 -3.73 15.80 -9.98
C LEU A 345 -3.05 16.02 -11.35
N THR A 346 -3.30 17.19 -11.94
CA THR A 346 -2.78 17.52 -13.29
C THR A 346 -1.26 17.45 -13.32
N GLY A 347 -0.72 16.74 -14.31
CA GLY A 347 0.72 16.55 -14.49
C GLY A 347 1.35 15.48 -13.58
N LYS A 348 0.56 14.74 -12.81
CA LYS A 348 1.01 13.71 -11.87
C LYS A 348 0.54 12.28 -12.23
N ALA A 349 -0.04 12.08 -13.41
CA ALA A 349 -0.59 10.78 -13.87
C ALA A 349 0.46 9.90 -14.54
#